data_0f7b3c1a5c469be0d18c0f8e5bef3f68
#
_entry.id   0f7b3c1a5c469be0d18c0f8e5bef3f68
#
_cell.length_a   1.000
_cell.length_b   1.000
_cell.length_c   1.000
_cell.angle_alpha   90.00
_cell.angle_beta   90.00
_cell.angle_gamma   90.00
#
_symmetry.space_group_name_H-M   'P 1'
#
loop_
_entity.id
_entity.type
_entity.pdbx_description
1 polymer ?
#
loop_
_entity_poly.entity_id
_entity_poly.type
_entity_poly.pdbx_seq_one_letter_code
_entity_poly.pdbx_strand_id
1 'polypeptide(L)'
;MSVYDLEVKKIKDEHMLCVKDKPILIAQGKIEVKSKSKSLIDFILKDFERCADIKIKKNRTIDFNNKFCAYVIFSDQKKLLEDPENKIYQENIPNLFIKYDRSLIRTANGPPYESMQLSQLLPIMEIVKEIIGEENFKKLSNYAWGAYYDSMTESDDHGVGESISDEDFKKSGICQKIIDLYSNFSKEEKGAVHALYMCLDKMSFLMPILLVSKKISLREYSHCFMGLGINFTYIYEDAKNKKQENERYQELYDICLNSASVVINYLDSASFEINTDEDIIARDESIIHELKSTLRMNLKTNNIDEKMVYGVLKTIVGFLNTKGGNLVIGVSDNHEIIGLDKDKFKNIDEWQRFFKDKVNAKIQGSYLETFIHPRLIKIKNKDIAIIECQKLTNDKTAYLDDKVFIRQTASTKELTTKETVEWIKNRPI
;
A
#
# COMPACT_ATOMS: atom_id res chain seq x y z
N MET A 1 -15.00 15.03 21.67
CA MET A 1 -14.95 15.80 20.43
C MET A 1 -14.86 14.79 19.31
N SER A 2 -15.56 15.00 18.24
CA SER A 2 -15.58 14.12 17.06
C SER A 2 -14.47 14.53 16.09
N VAL A 3 -14.10 13.63 15.16
CA VAL A 3 -13.18 13.94 14.05
C VAL A 3 -13.72 15.10 13.19
N TYR A 4 -15.04 15.27 13.13
CA TYR A 4 -15.70 16.37 12.41
C TYR A 4 -15.44 17.76 13.01
N ASP A 5 -14.81 17.86 14.19
CA ASP A 5 -14.39 19.11 14.80
C ASP A 5 -12.95 19.53 14.39
N LEU A 6 -12.29 18.72 13.53
CA LEU A 6 -10.94 18.97 13.06
C LEU A 6 -10.94 19.90 11.84
N GLU A 7 -9.98 20.81 11.81
CA GLU A 7 -9.77 21.73 10.70
C GLU A 7 -8.26 21.92 10.45
N VAL A 8 -7.90 22.17 9.22
CA VAL A 8 -6.53 22.52 8.84
C VAL A 8 -6.36 24.03 8.90
N LYS A 9 -5.43 24.49 9.72
CA LYS A 9 -5.10 25.92 9.86
C LYS A 9 -3.67 26.21 9.49
N LYS A 10 -3.45 27.35 8.84
CA LYS A 10 -2.11 27.89 8.63
C LYS A 10 -1.73 28.78 9.81
N ILE A 11 -0.66 28.44 10.50
CA ILE A 11 -0.11 29.21 11.63
C ILE A 11 1.35 29.47 11.30
N LYS A 12 1.69 30.74 11.04
CA LYS A 12 3.00 31.14 10.47
C LYS A 12 3.24 30.44 9.12
N ASP A 13 4.34 29.71 9.00
CA ASP A 13 4.74 28.99 7.78
C ASP A 13 4.36 27.50 7.79
N GLU A 14 3.59 27.04 8.79
CA GLU A 14 3.20 25.65 8.95
C GLU A 14 1.67 25.50 8.87
N HIS A 15 1.23 24.39 8.30
CA HIS A 15 -0.15 23.92 8.36
C HIS A 15 -0.28 22.95 9.53
N MET A 16 -1.37 23.06 10.28
CA MET A 16 -1.59 22.29 11.50
C MET A 16 -2.99 21.70 11.49
N LEU A 17 -3.11 20.48 11.98
CA LEU A 17 -4.42 19.90 12.24
C LEU A 17 -4.90 20.37 13.63
N CYS A 18 -5.99 21.10 13.67
CA CYS A 18 -6.46 21.80 14.84
C CYS A 18 -7.85 21.34 15.30
N VAL A 19 -8.09 21.44 16.60
CA VAL A 19 -9.42 21.40 17.19
C VAL A 19 -9.62 22.66 18.03
N LYS A 20 -10.66 23.42 17.74
CA LYS A 20 -10.94 24.73 18.40
C LYS A 20 -9.69 25.63 18.45
N ASP A 21 -9.12 25.90 17.29
CA ASP A 21 -7.93 26.75 17.07
C ASP A 21 -6.61 26.27 17.70
N LYS A 22 -6.57 25.07 18.24
CA LYS A 22 -5.37 24.51 18.89
C LYS A 22 -4.91 23.25 18.17
N PRO A 23 -3.60 23.09 17.89
CA PRO A 23 -3.08 21.88 17.28
C PRO A 23 -3.42 20.63 18.09
N ILE A 24 -3.75 19.55 17.40
CA ILE A 24 -3.87 18.23 18.03
C ILE A 24 -2.48 17.68 18.37
N LEU A 25 -2.45 16.80 19.37
CA LEU A 25 -1.24 16.23 19.91
C LEU A 25 -1.22 14.71 19.75
N ILE A 26 -0.10 14.18 19.33
CA ILE A 26 0.21 12.73 19.27
C ILE A 26 1.36 12.41 20.23
N ALA A 27 1.81 11.17 20.29
CA ALA A 27 2.88 10.70 21.18
C ALA A 27 2.64 11.14 22.63
N GLN A 28 1.49 10.74 23.18
CA GLN A 28 1.09 11.05 24.57
C GLN A 28 1.07 12.57 24.88
N GLY A 29 0.80 13.40 23.88
CA GLY A 29 0.69 14.84 24.03
C GLY A 29 1.99 15.61 23.82
N LYS A 30 3.05 14.97 23.31
CA LYS A 30 4.36 15.60 23.11
C LYS A 30 4.54 16.25 21.74
N ILE A 31 3.80 15.83 20.71
CA ILE A 31 4.03 16.22 19.32
C ILE A 31 2.78 16.85 18.73
N GLU A 32 2.91 18.04 18.15
CA GLU A 32 1.87 18.69 17.36
C GLU A 32 1.82 18.10 15.94
N VAL A 33 0.61 17.87 15.42
CA VAL A 33 0.44 17.44 14.03
C VAL A 33 0.51 18.66 13.13
N LYS A 34 1.69 18.90 12.56
CA LYS A 34 1.99 20.06 11.72
C LYS A 34 3.01 19.75 10.63
N SER A 35 2.94 20.50 9.54
CA SER A 35 3.85 20.43 8.40
C SER A 35 3.85 21.73 7.60
N LYS A 36 4.94 22.01 6.89
CA LYS A 36 4.96 23.04 5.84
C LYS A 36 4.07 22.68 4.65
N SER A 37 3.88 21.38 4.40
CA SER A 37 3.00 20.88 3.34
C SER A 37 1.55 20.85 3.81
N LYS A 38 0.69 21.67 3.18
CA LYS A 38 -0.75 21.65 3.41
C LYS A 38 -1.35 20.32 3.01
N SER A 39 -0.95 19.79 1.87
CA SER A 39 -1.45 18.53 1.32
C SER A 39 -1.18 17.36 2.26
N LEU A 40 -0.04 17.33 2.97
CA LEU A 40 0.23 16.33 3.99
C LEU A 40 -0.78 16.41 5.16
N ILE A 41 -1.07 17.61 5.63
CA ILE A 41 -2.03 17.79 6.74
C ILE A 41 -3.47 17.47 6.29
N ASP A 42 -3.84 17.84 5.06
CA ASP A 42 -5.14 17.46 4.48
C ASP A 42 -5.28 15.93 4.35
N PHE A 43 -4.20 15.24 4.01
CA PHE A 43 -4.19 13.79 3.94
C PHE A 43 -4.31 13.14 5.33
N ILE A 44 -3.58 13.65 6.31
CA ILE A 44 -3.73 13.19 7.70
C ILE A 44 -5.17 13.38 8.18
N LEU A 45 -5.80 14.50 7.84
CA LEU A 45 -7.22 14.74 8.15
C LEU A 45 -8.12 13.66 7.52
N LYS A 46 -7.92 13.33 6.24
CA LYS A 46 -8.65 12.25 5.56
C LYS A 46 -8.41 10.87 6.20
N ASP A 47 -7.18 10.60 6.64
CA ASP A 47 -6.86 9.36 7.37
C ASP A 47 -7.61 9.29 8.71
N PHE A 48 -7.73 10.43 9.42
CA PHE A 48 -8.54 10.54 10.63
C PHE A 48 -10.05 10.39 10.35
N GLU A 49 -10.56 11.02 9.30
CA GLU A 49 -11.99 10.93 8.93
C GLU A 49 -12.39 9.50 8.56
N ARG A 50 -11.50 8.75 7.93
CA ARG A 50 -11.70 7.33 7.61
C ARG A 50 -11.76 6.47 8.87
N CYS A 51 -11.09 6.88 9.92
CA CYS A 51 -11.06 6.19 11.20
C CYS A 51 -12.17 6.73 12.13
N ALA A 52 -13.42 6.38 11.87
CA ALA A 52 -14.63 6.93 12.50
C ALA A 52 -14.66 6.88 14.05
N ASP A 53 -13.84 6.01 14.67
CA ASP A 53 -13.83 5.82 16.14
C ASP A 53 -12.76 6.64 16.86
N ILE A 54 -12.04 7.52 16.16
CA ILE A 54 -11.06 8.40 16.82
C ILE A 54 -11.74 9.33 17.80
N LYS A 55 -11.26 9.31 19.03
CA LYS A 55 -11.68 10.21 20.09
C LYS A 55 -10.57 11.20 20.43
N ILE A 56 -10.87 12.48 20.32
CA ILE A 56 -9.97 13.54 20.73
C ILE A 56 -10.28 13.88 22.20
N LYS A 57 -9.31 13.68 23.08
CA LYS A 57 -9.44 13.99 24.51
C LYS A 57 -9.48 15.51 24.74
N LYS A 58 -9.94 15.93 25.92
CA LYS A 58 -10.00 17.36 26.32
C LYS A 58 -8.63 18.05 26.27
N ASN A 59 -7.55 17.32 26.53
CA ASN A 59 -6.17 17.81 26.44
C ASN A 59 -5.61 17.79 25.00
N ARG A 60 -6.45 17.58 23.99
CA ARG A 60 -6.10 17.52 22.56
C ARG A 60 -5.28 16.30 22.14
N THR A 61 -5.07 15.35 23.02
CA THR A 61 -4.45 14.07 22.65
C THR A 61 -5.46 13.17 21.97
N ILE A 62 -4.96 12.36 21.04
CA ILE A 62 -5.77 11.37 20.34
C ILE A 62 -5.81 10.10 21.14
N ASP A 63 -7.00 9.53 21.24
CA ASP A 63 -7.18 8.20 21.78
C ASP A 63 -7.11 7.19 20.64
N PHE A 64 -6.05 6.42 20.61
CA PHE A 64 -5.80 5.39 19.62
C PHE A 64 -6.58 4.10 19.90
N ASN A 65 -7.88 4.19 20.11
CA ASN A 65 -8.70 2.98 20.12
C ASN A 65 -8.85 2.39 18.71
N ASN A 66 -8.48 3.15 17.67
CA ASN A 66 -8.52 2.70 16.28
C ASN A 66 -7.11 2.50 15.74
N LYS A 67 -6.76 1.23 15.48
CA LYS A 67 -5.48 0.75 14.96
C LYS A 67 -5.16 1.18 13.54
N PHE A 68 -6.10 1.79 12.85
CA PHE A 68 -6.02 2.02 11.40
C PHE A 68 -5.69 3.46 11.01
N CYS A 69 -5.38 4.32 11.97
CA CYS A 69 -4.81 5.64 11.73
C CYS A 69 -3.30 5.52 11.47
N ALA A 70 -2.95 4.95 10.33
CA ALA A 70 -1.59 4.47 10.05
C ALA A 70 -0.55 5.57 10.11
N TYR A 71 -0.84 6.76 9.57
CA TYR A 71 0.14 7.85 9.58
C TYR A 71 0.45 8.36 10.99
N VAL A 72 -0.57 8.44 11.83
CA VAL A 72 -0.38 8.91 13.22
C VAL A 72 0.42 7.88 14.01
N ILE A 73 0.09 6.59 13.85
CA ILE A 73 0.85 5.49 14.44
C ILE A 73 2.30 5.52 13.93
N PHE A 74 2.52 5.74 12.63
CA PHE A 74 3.85 5.85 12.04
C PHE A 74 4.65 7.01 12.66
N SER A 75 4.05 8.19 12.76
CA SER A 75 4.72 9.37 13.34
C SER A 75 5.09 9.16 14.80
N ASP A 76 4.24 8.47 15.56
CA ASP A 76 4.47 8.11 16.95
C ASP A 76 5.62 7.10 17.07
N GLN A 77 5.59 6.03 16.30
CA GLN A 77 6.65 5.00 16.30
C GLN A 77 8.01 5.55 15.84
N LYS A 78 8.02 6.39 14.80
CA LYS A 78 9.24 7.05 14.34
C LYS A 78 9.87 7.88 15.45
N LYS A 79 9.08 8.64 16.21
CA LYS A 79 9.56 9.43 17.34
C LYS A 79 10.11 8.59 18.48
N LEU A 80 9.46 7.46 18.78
CA LEU A 80 9.96 6.53 19.79
C LEU A 80 11.32 5.94 19.41
N LEU A 81 11.55 5.67 18.11
CA LEU A 81 12.84 5.19 17.59
C LEU A 81 13.93 6.27 17.59
N GLU A 82 13.54 7.54 17.47
CA GLU A 82 14.48 8.69 17.54
C GLU A 82 14.84 9.07 18.98
N ASP A 83 14.13 8.54 19.99
CA ASP A 83 14.37 8.83 21.40
C ASP A 83 15.60 8.07 21.91
N PRO A 84 16.69 8.78 22.28
CA PRO A 84 17.94 8.14 22.74
C PRO A 84 17.77 7.34 24.06
N GLU A 85 16.75 7.67 24.86
CA GLU A 85 16.48 7.00 26.14
C GLU A 85 15.64 5.72 25.95
N ASN A 86 15.07 5.52 24.78
CA ASN A 86 14.19 4.38 24.51
C ASN A 86 14.96 3.15 24.00
N LYS A 87 15.81 2.60 24.86
CA LYS A 87 16.64 1.41 24.58
C LYS A 87 15.83 0.17 24.19
N ILE A 88 14.57 0.10 24.57
CA ILE A 88 13.70 -1.04 24.30
C ILE A 88 13.53 -1.25 22.79
N TYR A 89 13.46 -0.18 22.00
CA TYR A 89 13.32 -0.27 20.54
C TYR A 89 14.66 -0.40 19.79
N GLN A 90 15.80 -0.22 20.48
CA GLN A 90 17.11 -0.18 19.81
C GLN A 90 17.89 -1.51 19.82
N GLU A 91 17.77 -2.35 20.84
CA GLU A 91 18.75 -3.43 21.03
C GLU A 91 18.23 -4.88 21.01
N ASN A 92 16.98 -5.18 21.33
CA ASN A 92 16.55 -6.58 21.56
C ASN A 92 15.24 -7.05 20.92
N ILE A 93 14.51 -6.16 20.30
CA ILE A 93 13.12 -6.37 19.92
C ILE A 93 12.91 -7.29 18.71
N PRO A 94 13.73 -7.24 17.62
CA PRO A 94 13.43 -8.05 16.43
C PRO A 94 13.35 -9.55 16.71
N ASN A 95 14.25 -10.09 17.52
CA ASN A 95 14.29 -11.51 17.83
C ASN A 95 13.02 -11.99 18.54
N LEU A 96 12.57 -11.27 19.57
CA LEU A 96 11.36 -11.60 20.32
C LEU A 96 10.11 -11.54 19.45
N PHE A 97 9.97 -10.47 18.66
CA PHE A 97 8.80 -10.33 17.80
C PHE A 97 8.72 -11.38 16.71
N ILE A 98 9.88 -11.82 16.18
CA ILE A 98 9.91 -12.89 15.18
C ILE A 98 9.61 -14.24 15.82
N LYS A 99 10.09 -14.51 17.05
CA LYS A 99 9.79 -15.75 17.79
C LYS A 99 8.27 -15.94 18.01
N TYR A 100 7.54 -14.84 18.24
CA TYR A 100 6.10 -14.87 18.51
C TYR A 100 5.24 -14.51 17.28
N ASP A 101 5.80 -14.59 16.09
CA ASP A 101 5.13 -14.14 14.86
C ASP A 101 4.01 -15.10 14.45
N ARG A 102 2.78 -14.58 14.43
CA ARG A 102 1.59 -15.36 14.11
C ARG A 102 1.44 -15.72 12.64
N SER A 103 2.20 -15.10 11.74
CA SER A 103 2.20 -15.52 10.34
C SER A 103 2.82 -16.90 10.11
N LEU A 104 3.51 -17.45 11.13
CA LEU A 104 4.09 -18.79 11.14
C LEU A 104 3.21 -19.82 11.87
N ILE A 105 2.12 -19.39 12.49
CA ILE A 105 1.27 -20.22 13.35
C ILE A 105 -0.02 -20.57 12.61
N ARG A 106 -0.38 -21.85 12.58
CA ARG A 106 -1.63 -22.34 11.99
C ARG A 106 -2.73 -22.40 13.05
N THR A 107 -4.00 -22.38 12.62
CA THR A 107 -5.09 -22.63 13.56
C THR A 107 -5.12 -24.10 13.97
N ALA A 108 -5.47 -24.38 15.22
CA ALA A 108 -5.66 -25.74 15.72
C ALA A 108 -7.00 -26.38 15.26
N ASN A 109 -7.84 -25.65 14.51
CA ASN A 109 -9.23 -26.05 14.22
C ASN A 109 -9.38 -27.12 13.12
N GLY A 110 -8.28 -27.58 12.53
CA GLY A 110 -8.28 -28.61 11.50
C GLY A 110 -8.90 -28.20 10.15
N PRO A 111 -9.01 -29.13 9.17
CA PRO A 111 -9.60 -28.87 7.86
C PRO A 111 -11.10 -28.52 7.99
N PRO A 112 -11.63 -27.54 7.19
CA PRO A 112 -10.96 -26.86 6.08
C PRO A 112 -10.20 -25.57 6.44
N TYR A 113 -10.29 -25.12 7.67
CA TYR A 113 -9.78 -23.78 8.09
C TYR A 113 -8.26 -23.70 8.04
N GLU A 114 -7.56 -24.74 8.44
CA GLU A 114 -6.09 -24.79 8.37
C GLU A 114 -5.59 -24.60 6.94
N SER A 115 -6.21 -25.25 5.96
CA SER A 115 -5.81 -25.12 4.54
C SER A 115 -6.09 -23.73 3.98
N MET A 116 -7.18 -23.10 4.38
CA MET A 116 -7.52 -21.72 3.99
C MET A 116 -6.51 -20.74 4.58
N GLN A 117 -6.22 -20.84 5.87
CA GLN A 117 -5.25 -20.00 6.54
C GLN A 117 -3.84 -20.17 5.93
N LEU A 118 -3.43 -21.40 5.70
CA LEU A 118 -2.15 -21.73 5.09
C LEU A 118 -2.03 -21.09 3.69
N SER A 119 -3.07 -21.19 2.87
CA SER A 119 -3.06 -20.57 1.53
C SER A 119 -2.89 -19.05 1.55
N GLN A 120 -3.41 -18.39 2.58
CA GLN A 120 -3.28 -16.95 2.76
C GLN A 120 -1.91 -16.54 3.27
N LEU A 121 -1.28 -17.33 4.15
CA LEU A 121 0.02 -17.04 4.74
C LEU A 121 1.20 -17.59 3.93
N LEU A 122 0.94 -18.46 2.96
CA LEU A 122 1.97 -19.11 2.13
C LEU A 122 2.99 -18.12 1.52
N PRO A 123 2.61 -16.95 0.98
CA PRO A 123 3.57 -16.01 0.44
C PRO A 123 4.63 -15.57 1.46
N ILE A 124 4.23 -15.34 2.72
CA ILE A 124 5.17 -14.99 3.79
C ILE A 124 6.09 -16.16 4.12
N MET A 125 5.50 -17.34 4.28
CA MET A 125 6.24 -18.55 4.66
C MET A 125 7.31 -18.91 3.63
N GLU A 126 6.99 -18.85 2.33
CA GLU A 126 7.95 -19.17 1.26
C GLU A 126 9.10 -18.16 1.21
N ILE A 127 8.81 -16.86 1.34
CA ILE A 127 9.85 -15.84 1.34
C ILE A 127 10.73 -15.93 2.59
N VAL A 128 10.16 -16.17 3.76
CA VAL A 128 10.96 -16.39 4.99
C VAL A 128 11.86 -17.62 4.81
N LYS A 129 11.33 -18.70 4.26
CA LYS A 129 12.07 -19.92 3.96
C LYS A 129 13.22 -19.68 2.98
N GLU A 130 13.02 -18.88 1.93
CA GLU A 130 14.08 -18.47 1.01
C GLU A 130 15.19 -17.67 1.71
N ILE A 131 14.82 -16.78 2.64
CA ILE A 131 15.78 -15.93 3.34
C ILE A 131 16.65 -16.74 4.32
N ILE A 132 16.04 -17.56 5.17
CA ILE A 132 16.73 -18.25 6.26
C ILE A 132 17.09 -19.72 5.96
N GLY A 133 16.53 -20.29 4.92
CA GLY A 133 16.69 -21.70 4.51
C GLY A 133 15.68 -22.64 5.17
N GLU A 134 15.42 -23.77 4.53
CA GLU A 134 14.40 -24.77 4.91
C GLU A 134 14.54 -25.25 6.35
N GLU A 135 15.76 -25.60 6.77
CA GLU A 135 16.02 -26.15 8.10
C GLU A 135 15.74 -25.12 9.20
N ASN A 136 16.22 -23.89 9.02
CA ASN A 136 15.97 -22.80 9.96
C ASN A 136 14.50 -22.41 9.99
N PHE A 137 13.82 -22.45 8.85
CA PHE A 137 12.39 -22.18 8.77
C PHE A 137 11.57 -23.20 9.58
N LYS A 138 11.90 -24.50 9.48
CA LYS A 138 11.24 -25.53 10.28
C LYS A 138 11.42 -25.28 11.77
N LYS A 139 12.64 -24.97 12.22
CA LYS A 139 12.93 -24.65 13.63
C LYS A 139 12.15 -23.41 14.08
N LEU A 140 12.17 -22.33 13.27
CA LEU A 140 11.44 -21.09 13.57
C LEU A 140 9.94 -21.34 13.71
N SER A 141 9.35 -22.10 12.79
CA SER A 141 7.93 -22.45 12.83
C SER A 141 7.58 -23.26 14.08
N ASN A 142 8.43 -24.24 14.47
CA ASN A 142 8.23 -25.01 15.69
C ASN A 142 8.29 -24.14 16.95
N TYR A 143 9.25 -23.21 17.02
CA TYR A 143 9.36 -22.29 18.17
C TYR A 143 8.21 -21.30 18.24
N ALA A 144 7.72 -20.80 17.12
CA ALA A 144 6.55 -19.95 17.08
C ALA A 144 5.29 -20.68 17.59
N TRP A 145 5.13 -21.94 17.23
CA TRP A 145 4.08 -22.80 17.74
C TRP A 145 4.19 -23.03 19.26
N GLY A 146 5.38 -23.41 19.76
CA GLY A 146 5.62 -23.60 21.19
C GLY A 146 5.28 -22.34 21.98
N ALA A 147 5.79 -21.19 21.56
CA ALA A 147 5.53 -19.92 22.21
C ALA A 147 4.04 -19.52 22.23
N TYR A 148 3.27 -19.85 21.19
CA TYR A 148 1.83 -19.61 21.15
C TYR A 148 1.08 -20.46 22.17
N TYR A 149 1.38 -21.75 22.25
CA TYR A 149 0.74 -22.66 23.24
C TYR A 149 1.10 -22.32 24.68
N ASP A 150 2.36 -22.04 24.96
CA ASP A 150 2.81 -21.60 26.30
C ASP A 150 2.07 -20.35 26.80
N SER A 151 1.62 -19.50 25.88
CA SER A 151 0.85 -18.28 26.22
C SER A 151 -0.64 -18.52 26.45
N MET A 152 -1.19 -19.65 26.01
CA MET A 152 -2.62 -19.92 26.01
C MET A 152 -3.06 -20.93 27.05
N THR A 153 -2.16 -21.73 27.62
CA THR A 153 -2.51 -22.85 28.50
C THR A 153 -1.59 -22.94 29.70
N GLU A 154 -2.18 -23.14 30.90
CA GLU A 154 -1.46 -23.51 32.14
C GLU A 154 -1.21 -25.02 32.24
N SER A 155 -1.45 -25.82 31.20
CA SER A 155 -1.38 -27.27 31.24
C SER A 155 -0.20 -27.85 30.46
N ASP A 156 0.51 -28.81 31.07
CA ASP A 156 1.76 -29.43 30.59
C ASP A 156 1.61 -30.46 29.45
N ASP A 157 0.47 -30.60 28.80
CA ASP A 157 0.21 -31.65 27.81
C ASP A 157 0.11 -31.11 26.37
N HIS A 158 1.26 -30.68 25.82
CA HIS A 158 1.29 -30.06 24.48
C HIS A 158 2.34 -30.69 23.57
N GLY A 159 1.94 -31.69 22.83
CA GLY A 159 2.72 -32.39 21.82
C GLY A 159 3.01 -31.62 20.52
N VAL A 160 2.88 -30.28 20.49
CA VAL A 160 3.00 -29.50 19.24
C VAL A 160 3.85 -28.26 19.47
N GLY A 161 5.10 -28.33 19.04
CA GLY A 161 6.09 -27.25 19.11
C GLY A 161 7.15 -27.45 20.20
N GLU A 162 8.29 -26.80 20.01
CA GLU A 162 9.39 -26.81 20.95
C GLU A 162 9.44 -25.48 21.71
N SER A 163 9.50 -25.52 23.03
CA SER A 163 9.74 -24.32 23.84
C SER A 163 11.24 -24.00 23.83
N ILE A 164 11.56 -22.73 23.63
CA ILE A 164 12.93 -22.22 23.68
C ILE A 164 12.95 -20.90 24.48
N SER A 165 13.96 -20.74 25.37
CA SER A 165 14.11 -19.46 26.05
C SER A 165 14.41 -18.31 25.07
N ASP A 166 14.08 -17.08 25.42
CA ASP A 166 14.35 -15.91 24.58
C ASP A 166 15.84 -15.70 24.35
N GLU A 167 16.66 -16.04 25.36
CA GLU A 167 18.11 -15.92 25.29
C GLU A 167 18.71 -16.97 24.33
N ASP A 168 18.23 -18.24 24.41
CA ASP A 168 18.68 -19.31 23.54
C ASP A 168 18.20 -19.11 22.11
N PHE A 169 16.96 -18.62 21.91
CA PHE A 169 16.46 -18.24 20.60
C PHE A 169 17.35 -17.17 19.96
N LYS A 170 17.71 -16.12 20.70
CA LYS A 170 18.64 -15.08 20.25
C LYS A 170 20.00 -15.65 19.89
N LYS A 171 20.56 -16.56 20.73
CA LYS A 171 21.86 -17.22 20.50
C LYS A 171 21.84 -18.19 19.31
N SER A 172 20.68 -18.74 18.96
CA SER A 172 20.54 -19.72 17.87
C SER A 172 20.92 -19.18 16.49
N GLY A 173 20.81 -17.86 16.30
CA GLY A 173 21.08 -17.21 15.01
C GLY A 173 20.10 -17.55 13.88
N ILE A 174 19.02 -18.29 14.15
CA ILE A 174 18.07 -18.77 13.13
C ILE A 174 17.52 -17.63 12.29
N CYS A 175 17.23 -16.48 12.93
CA CYS A 175 16.66 -15.30 12.27
C CYS A 175 17.70 -14.25 11.85
N GLN A 176 19.01 -14.56 11.95
CA GLN A 176 20.06 -13.54 11.76
C GLN A 176 19.93 -12.78 10.44
N LYS A 177 19.63 -13.45 9.33
CA LYS A 177 19.45 -12.80 8.02
C LYS A 177 18.26 -11.84 7.98
N ILE A 178 17.19 -12.13 8.70
CA ILE A 178 16.01 -11.24 8.80
C ILE A 178 16.35 -10.05 9.70
N ILE A 179 17.09 -10.30 10.78
CA ILE A 179 17.56 -9.26 11.70
C ILE A 179 18.53 -8.34 11.00
N ASP A 180 19.44 -8.86 10.19
CA ASP A 180 20.38 -8.08 9.39
C ASP A 180 19.62 -7.20 8.37
N LEU A 181 18.60 -7.76 7.72
CA LEU A 181 17.72 -6.99 6.82
C LEU A 181 17.06 -5.82 7.56
N TYR A 182 16.44 -6.07 8.71
CA TYR A 182 15.83 -5.02 9.55
C TYR A 182 16.87 -4.02 10.09
N SER A 183 18.05 -4.49 10.49
CA SER A 183 19.10 -3.64 11.07
C SER A 183 19.62 -2.60 10.08
N ASN A 184 19.63 -2.96 8.78
CA ASN A 184 20.04 -2.08 7.70
C ASN A 184 18.99 -1.02 7.32
N PHE A 185 17.78 -1.10 7.84
CA PHE A 185 16.74 -0.11 7.60
C PHE A 185 17.09 1.24 8.21
N SER A 186 16.72 2.31 7.52
CA SER A 186 16.76 3.69 8.05
C SER A 186 15.81 3.82 9.27
N LYS A 187 15.92 4.94 9.99
CA LYS A 187 14.99 5.22 11.10
C LYS A 187 13.53 5.32 10.62
N GLU A 188 13.33 5.87 9.43
CA GLU A 188 12.04 5.97 8.79
C GLU A 188 11.48 4.58 8.47
N GLU A 189 12.27 3.71 7.85
CA GLU A 189 11.87 2.34 7.53
C GLU A 189 11.57 1.53 8.79
N LYS A 190 12.40 1.64 9.84
CA LYS A 190 12.13 1.03 11.15
C LYS A 190 10.83 1.55 11.76
N GLY A 191 10.59 2.87 11.70
CA GLY A 191 9.34 3.48 12.13
C GLY A 191 8.12 2.92 11.38
N ALA A 192 8.27 2.72 10.07
CA ALA A 192 7.23 2.11 9.23
C ALA A 192 6.96 0.65 9.63
N VAL A 193 7.99 -0.17 9.83
CA VAL A 193 7.83 -1.56 10.32
C VAL A 193 7.06 -1.60 11.62
N HIS A 194 7.41 -0.76 12.59
CA HIS A 194 6.72 -0.72 13.88
C HIS A 194 5.28 -0.22 13.76
N ALA A 195 5.02 0.80 12.93
CA ALA A 195 3.66 1.29 12.69
C ALA A 195 2.78 0.20 12.07
N LEU A 196 3.29 -0.50 11.06
CA LEU A 196 2.60 -1.61 10.41
C LEU A 196 2.36 -2.77 11.39
N TYR A 197 3.34 -3.08 12.24
CA TYR A 197 3.19 -4.08 13.29
C TYR A 197 2.08 -3.69 14.29
N MET A 198 1.99 -2.43 14.66
CA MET A 198 0.89 -1.93 15.50
C MET A 198 -0.47 -2.03 14.78
N CYS A 199 -0.52 -1.72 13.49
CA CYS A 199 -1.74 -1.88 12.68
C CYS A 199 -2.18 -3.35 12.58
N LEU A 200 -1.25 -4.31 12.63
CA LEU A 200 -1.52 -5.75 12.68
C LEU A 200 -1.86 -6.26 14.10
N ASP A 201 -2.12 -5.38 15.04
CA ASP A 201 -2.35 -5.75 16.45
C ASP A 201 -1.20 -6.55 17.07
N LYS A 202 0.02 -6.27 16.63
CA LYS A 202 1.24 -6.97 17.05
C LYS A 202 1.26 -8.47 16.72
N MET A 203 0.50 -8.89 15.71
CA MET A 203 0.40 -10.30 15.34
C MET A 203 1.56 -10.78 14.48
N SER A 204 2.11 -9.93 13.62
CA SER A 204 3.25 -10.29 12.77
C SER A 204 4.23 -9.14 12.64
N PHE A 205 5.50 -9.41 12.92
CA PHE A 205 6.61 -8.49 12.68
C PHE A 205 7.32 -8.79 11.35
N LEU A 206 7.22 -10.04 10.89
CA LEU A 206 7.78 -10.48 9.61
C LEU A 206 7.10 -9.80 8.42
N MET A 207 5.77 -9.75 8.42
CA MET A 207 5.02 -9.13 7.33
C MET A 207 5.44 -7.66 7.07
N PRO A 208 5.49 -6.77 8.08
CA PRO A 208 6.03 -5.43 7.91
C PRO A 208 7.46 -5.37 7.37
N ILE A 209 8.37 -6.22 7.86
CA ILE A 209 9.76 -6.26 7.37
C ILE A 209 9.78 -6.62 5.88
N LEU A 210 9.02 -7.64 5.48
CA LEU A 210 8.96 -8.08 4.08
C LEU A 210 8.33 -7.02 3.18
N LEU A 211 7.31 -6.29 3.66
CA LEU A 211 6.69 -5.21 2.91
C LEU A 211 7.64 -4.02 2.73
N VAL A 212 8.27 -3.54 3.81
CA VAL A 212 9.20 -2.40 3.77
C VAL A 212 10.44 -2.74 2.94
N SER A 213 10.94 -3.98 3.01
CA SER A 213 12.03 -4.45 2.15
C SER A 213 11.62 -4.76 0.71
N LYS A 214 10.37 -4.50 0.33
CA LYS A 214 9.81 -4.75 -1.02
C LYS A 214 9.89 -6.20 -1.49
N LYS A 215 9.94 -7.15 -0.53
CA LYS A 215 9.90 -8.58 -0.80
C LYS A 215 8.49 -9.11 -1.03
N ILE A 216 7.49 -8.41 -0.51
CA ILE A 216 6.08 -8.62 -0.81
C ILE A 216 5.45 -7.30 -1.25
N SER A 217 4.40 -7.39 -2.05
CA SER A 217 3.58 -6.25 -2.45
C SER A 217 2.56 -5.87 -1.36
N LEU A 218 2.02 -4.66 -1.44
CA LEU A 218 0.89 -4.23 -0.59
C LEU A 218 -0.30 -5.19 -0.67
N ARG A 219 -0.55 -5.76 -1.85
CA ARG A 219 -1.64 -6.71 -2.07
C ARG A 219 -1.39 -8.02 -1.33
N GLU A 220 -0.19 -8.58 -1.45
CA GLU A 220 0.21 -9.80 -0.71
C GLU A 220 0.17 -9.56 0.79
N TYR A 221 0.68 -8.43 1.26
CA TYR A 221 0.60 -8.03 2.66
C TYR A 221 -0.85 -8.01 3.17
N SER A 222 -1.76 -7.37 2.44
CA SER A 222 -3.17 -7.28 2.84
C SER A 222 -3.88 -8.63 2.75
N HIS A 223 -3.51 -9.47 1.78
CA HIS A 223 -4.04 -10.83 1.68
C HIS A 223 -3.56 -11.71 2.85
N CYS A 224 -2.29 -11.64 3.19
CA CYS A 224 -1.74 -12.38 4.34
C CYS A 224 -2.32 -11.90 5.68
N PHE A 225 -2.67 -10.62 5.81
CA PHE A 225 -3.35 -10.09 6.98
C PHE A 225 -4.65 -10.85 7.29
N MET A 226 -5.39 -11.25 6.27
CA MET A 226 -6.62 -12.01 6.43
C MET A 226 -6.39 -13.39 7.10
N GLY A 227 -5.21 -13.97 6.89
CA GLY A 227 -4.81 -15.26 7.46
C GLY A 227 -4.32 -15.20 8.91
N LEU A 228 -4.15 -14.01 9.51
CA LEU A 228 -3.77 -13.89 10.91
C LEU A 228 -4.92 -14.33 11.83
N GLY A 229 -4.62 -15.07 12.88
CA GLY A 229 -5.55 -15.81 13.71
C GLY A 229 -6.87 -15.11 14.07
N ILE A 230 -6.83 -13.90 14.67
CA ILE A 230 -8.07 -13.17 15.06
C ILE A 230 -8.90 -12.79 13.83
N ASN A 231 -8.26 -12.34 12.75
CA ASN A 231 -9.00 -11.96 11.54
C ASN A 231 -9.65 -13.18 10.90
N PHE A 232 -8.94 -14.33 10.92
CA PHE A 232 -9.47 -15.58 10.43
C PHE A 232 -10.71 -16.01 11.19
N THR A 233 -10.65 -16.04 12.53
CA THR A 233 -11.79 -16.34 13.40
C THR A 233 -12.95 -15.36 13.14
N TYR A 234 -12.67 -14.05 13.12
CA TYR A 234 -13.69 -13.03 12.87
C TYR A 234 -14.38 -13.19 11.52
N ILE A 235 -13.62 -13.50 10.47
CA ILE A 235 -14.16 -13.60 9.11
C ILE A 235 -14.97 -14.91 8.93
N TYR A 236 -14.41 -16.03 9.36
CA TYR A 236 -14.93 -17.35 8.98
C TYR A 236 -15.69 -18.06 10.08
N GLU A 237 -15.24 -17.99 11.34
CA GLU A 237 -15.87 -18.71 12.45
C GLU A 237 -17.07 -17.96 13.04
N ASP A 238 -16.94 -16.64 13.22
CA ASP A 238 -18.00 -15.80 13.79
C ASP A 238 -19.04 -15.34 12.74
N ALA A 239 -18.83 -15.62 11.46
CA ALA A 239 -19.75 -15.20 10.42
C ALA A 239 -21.01 -16.08 10.38
N LYS A 240 -22.18 -15.44 10.28
CA LYS A 240 -23.47 -16.13 10.25
C LYS A 240 -23.78 -16.80 8.90
N ASN A 241 -23.16 -16.35 7.83
CA ASN A 241 -23.36 -16.85 6.48
C ASN A 241 -22.26 -16.34 5.52
N LYS A 242 -22.20 -16.93 4.32
CA LYS A 242 -21.20 -16.62 3.29
C LYS A 242 -21.18 -15.16 2.83
N LYS A 243 -22.33 -14.49 2.84
CA LYS A 243 -22.40 -13.07 2.50
C LYS A 243 -21.65 -12.23 3.55
N GLN A 244 -21.87 -12.51 4.83
CA GLN A 244 -21.18 -11.83 5.93
C GLN A 244 -19.69 -12.12 5.96
N GLU A 245 -19.24 -13.34 5.62
CA GLU A 245 -17.82 -13.66 5.45
C GLU A 245 -17.18 -12.72 4.40
N ASN A 246 -17.82 -12.62 3.22
CA ASN A 246 -17.31 -11.79 2.13
C ASN A 246 -17.28 -10.31 2.48
N GLU A 247 -18.31 -9.78 3.15
CA GLU A 247 -18.38 -8.40 3.60
C GLU A 247 -17.26 -8.09 4.62
N ARG A 248 -17.05 -8.96 5.60
CA ARG A 248 -15.99 -8.82 6.61
C ARG A 248 -14.60 -8.93 6.00
N TYR A 249 -14.43 -9.86 5.07
CA TYR A 249 -13.16 -10.00 4.34
C TYR A 249 -12.82 -8.71 3.59
N GLN A 250 -13.77 -8.19 2.80
CA GLN A 250 -13.52 -6.98 2.00
C GLN A 250 -13.24 -5.76 2.89
N GLU A 251 -14.01 -5.58 3.95
CA GLU A 251 -13.82 -4.49 4.91
C GLU A 251 -12.41 -4.51 5.52
N LEU A 252 -11.99 -5.63 6.08
CA LEU A 252 -10.67 -5.75 6.70
C LEU A 252 -9.53 -5.64 5.68
N TYR A 253 -9.72 -6.23 4.49
CA TYR A 253 -8.75 -6.12 3.41
C TYR A 253 -8.53 -4.66 3.00
N ASP A 254 -9.59 -3.90 2.79
CA ASP A 254 -9.51 -2.50 2.40
C ASP A 254 -8.90 -1.63 3.50
N ILE A 255 -9.24 -1.87 4.75
CA ILE A 255 -8.64 -1.19 5.89
C ILE A 255 -7.13 -1.46 5.95
N CYS A 256 -6.71 -2.71 5.84
CA CYS A 256 -5.30 -3.10 5.86
C CYS A 256 -4.53 -2.50 4.68
N LEU A 257 -5.06 -2.64 3.47
CA LEU A 257 -4.47 -2.10 2.25
C LEU A 257 -4.29 -0.58 2.34
N ASN A 258 -5.33 0.13 2.75
CA ASN A 258 -5.30 1.58 2.89
C ASN A 258 -4.29 2.02 3.98
N SER A 259 -4.25 1.32 5.10
CA SER A 259 -3.34 1.64 6.20
C SER A 259 -1.88 1.41 5.81
N ALA A 260 -1.60 0.29 5.15
CA ALA A 260 -0.25 -0.02 4.69
C ALA A 260 0.21 0.92 3.56
N SER A 261 -0.69 1.27 2.63
CA SER A 261 -0.35 2.19 1.54
C SER A 261 0.04 3.59 2.03
N VAL A 262 -0.59 4.09 3.10
CA VAL A 262 -0.20 5.36 3.72
C VAL A 262 1.24 5.35 4.18
N VAL A 263 1.66 4.28 4.86
CA VAL A 263 3.02 4.15 5.40
C VAL A 263 4.05 3.95 4.28
N ILE A 264 3.75 3.10 3.30
CA ILE A 264 4.67 2.81 2.19
C ILE A 264 4.82 4.01 1.26
N ASN A 265 3.75 4.71 0.94
CA ASN A 265 3.82 5.94 0.14
C ASN A 265 4.68 7.01 0.82
N TYR A 266 4.66 7.08 2.14
CA TYR A 266 5.58 7.94 2.88
C TYR A 266 7.05 7.56 2.66
N LEU A 267 7.38 6.28 2.68
CA LEU A 267 8.75 5.81 2.46
C LEU A 267 9.22 6.00 1.00
N ASP A 268 8.31 5.81 0.04
CA ASP A 268 8.63 5.93 -1.38
C ASP A 268 8.77 7.40 -1.84
N SER A 269 8.25 8.34 -1.06
CA SER A 269 8.43 9.76 -1.31
C SER A 269 9.55 10.31 -0.42
N ALA A 270 10.71 10.61 -1.00
CA ALA A 270 11.80 11.32 -0.30
C ALA A 270 11.37 12.71 0.19
N SER A 271 10.27 13.24 -0.29
CA SER A 271 9.42 14.29 0.26
C SER A 271 8.02 13.73 0.28
N PHE A 272 7.35 13.73 1.42
CA PHE A 272 5.94 13.39 1.52
C PHE A 272 5.11 14.51 0.87
N GLU A 273 5.30 14.68 -0.40
CA GLU A 273 4.37 15.37 -1.26
C GLU A 273 3.26 14.37 -1.52
N ILE A 274 2.16 14.51 -0.79
CA ILE A 274 0.91 13.95 -1.25
C ILE A 274 0.76 14.52 -2.64
N ASN A 275 0.70 13.61 -3.61
CA ASN A 275 0.37 13.97 -4.96
C ASN A 275 -1.04 14.56 -4.93
N THR A 276 -1.13 15.86 -4.65
CA THR A 276 -2.36 16.58 -4.98
C THR A 276 -2.57 16.38 -6.48
N ASP A 277 -3.80 16.55 -6.91
CA ASP A 277 -4.08 16.50 -8.35
C ASP A 277 -3.26 17.55 -9.09
N GLU A 278 -2.97 18.70 -8.44
CA GLU A 278 -2.05 19.73 -8.91
C GLU A 278 -0.61 19.23 -9.02
N ASP A 279 -0.11 18.48 -8.04
CA ASP A 279 1.26 17.93 -8.07
C ASP A 279 1.41 16.86 -9.15
N ILE A 280 0.39 16.01 -9.36
CA ILE A 280 0.38 15.04 -10.46
C ILE A 280 0.47 15.76 -11.80
N ILE A 281 -0.29 16.85 -11.98
CA ILE A 281 -0.29 17.63 -13.23
C ILE A 281 1.02 18.38 -13.45
N ALA A 282 1.66 18.85 -12.37
CA ALA A 282 2.92 19.60 -12.43
C ALA A 282 4.17 18.75 -12.65
N ARG A 283 4.04 17.42 -12.66
CA ARG A 283 5.18 16.51 -12.86
C ARG A 283 5.63 16.45 -14.31
N ASP A 284 6.93 16.37 -14.49
CA ASP A 284 7.53 16.07 -15.79
C ASP A 284 7.26 14.63 -16.20
N GLU A 285 7.21 14.40 -17.50
CA GLU A 285 7.07 13.06 -18.06
C GLU A 285 8.23 12.15 -17.63
N SER A 286 7.88 10.91 -17.30
CA SER A 286 8.82 9.92 -16.79
C SER A 286 8.39 8.50 -17.14
N ILE A 287 9.10 7.51 -16.61
CA ILE A 287 8.73 6.10 -16.79
C ILE A 287 7.34 5.76 -16.17
N ILE A 288 6.89 6.56 -15.20
CA ILE A 288 5.61 6.39 -14.48
C ILE A 288 4.65 7.57 -14.63
N HIS A 289 4.97 8.53 -15.49
CA HIS A 289 4.13 9.71 -15.69
C HIS A 289 4.12 10.17 -17.14
N GLU A 290 2.96 10.56 -17.65
CA GLU A 290 2.78 11.06 -19.01
C GLU A 290 1.65 12.06 -19.09
N LEU A 291 1.86 13.14 -19.88
CA LEU A 291 0.87 14.16 -20.14
C LEU A 291 0.31 14.02 -21.57
N LYS A 292 -0.98 14.25 -21.73
CA LYS A 292 -1.64 14.32 -23.03
C LYS A 292 -2.62 15.47 -23.07
N SER A 293 -2.47 16.35 -24.04
CA SER A 293 -3.34 17.49 -24.20
C SER A 293 -4.80 17.12 -24.47
N THR A 294 -5.03 16.00 -25.15
CA THR A 294 -6.36 15.54 -25.59
C THR A 294 -6.40 14.00 -25.69
N LEU A 295 -7.60 13.45 -25.66
CA LEU A 295 -7.84 12.03 -25.92
C LEU A 295 -7.91 11.73 -27.43
N ARG A 296 -8.67 12.55 -28.20
CA ARG A 296 -8.94 12.28 -29.62
C ARG A 296 -8.69 13.44 -30.58
N MET A 297 -8.54 14.65 -30.07
CA MET A 297 -8.37 15.83 -30.93
C MET A 297 -6.91 16.13 -31.23
N ASN A 298 -6.58 16.31 -32.50
CA ASN A 298 -5.31 16.88 -32.90
C ASN A 298 -5.44 18.43 -32.84
N LEU A 299 -4.81 19.06 -31.86
CA LEU A 299 -4.93 20.51 -31.62
C LEU A 299 -4.34 21.34 -32.76
N LYS A 300 -3.40 20.79 -33.55
CA LYS A 300 -2.79 21.52 -34.70
C LYS A 300 -3.76 21.60 -35.88
N THR A 301 -4.47 20.52 -36.16
CA THR A 301 -5.43 20.46 -37.27
C THR A 301 -6.87 20.74 -36.85
N ASN A 302 -7.12 20.76 -35.54
CA ASN A 302 -8.44 20.92 -34.93
C ASN A 302 -9.47 19.84 -35.36
N ASN A 303 -8.99 18.67 -35.77
CA ASN A 303 -9.78 17.52 -36.19
C ASN A 303 -9.63 16.33 -35.25
N ILE A 304 -10.62 15.42 -35.28
CA ILE A 304 -10.52 14.12 -34.62
C ILE A 304 -9.43 13.30 -35.34
N ASP A 305 -8.54 12.72 -34.58
CA ASP A 305 -7.41 11.93 -35.09
C ASP A 305 -7.23 10.67 -34.26
N GLU A 306 -7.48 9.50 -34.85
CA GLU A 306 -7.33 8.19 -34.19
C GLU A 306 -5.89 7.94 -33.71
N LYS A 307 -4.88 8.63 -34.27
CA LYS A 307 -3.51 8.55 -33.76
C LYS A 307 -3.37 9.09 -32.35
N MET A 308 -4.19 10.09 -31.95
CA MET A 308 -4.21 10.61 -30.59
C MET A 308 -4.75 9.55 -29.64
N VAL A 309 -5.88 8.92 -29.97
CA VAL A 309 -6.44 7.80 -29.21
C VAL A 309 -5.44 6.68 -29.07
N TYR A 310 -4.80 6.30 -30.19
CA TYR A 310 -3.79 5.24 -30.20
C TYR A 310 -2.60 5.57 -29.28
N GLY A 311 -2.14 6.83 -29.28
CA GLY A 311 -1.07 7.31 -28.40
C GLY A 311 -1.43 7.16 -26.91
N VAL A 312 -2.67 7.49 -26.54
CA VAL A 312 -3.20 7.30 -25.17
C VAL A 312 -3.21 5.82 -24.79
N LEU A 313 -3.79 4.96 -25.62
CA LEU A 313 -3.87 3.51 -25.37
C LEU A 313 -2.49 2.85 -25.30
N LYS A 314 -1.57 3.27 -26.18
CA LYS A 314 -0.16 2.82 -26.21
C LYS A 314 0.53 3.14 -24.87
N THR A 315 0.32 4.33 -24.32
CA THR A 315 0.88 4.73 -23.01
C THR A 315 0.31 3.88 -21.90
N ILE A 316 -1.00 3.64 -21.87
CA ILE A 316 -1.67 2.79 -20.88
C ILE A 316 -1.05 1.38 -20.89
N VAL A 317 -0.94 0.75 -22.08
CA VAL A 317 -0.31 -0.58 -22.22
C VAL A 317 1.14 -0.57 -21.76
N GLY A 318 1.88 0.50 -22.07
CA GLY A 318 3.25 0.68 -21.61
C GLY A 318 3.35 0.72 -20.08
N PHE A 319 2.44 1.42 -19.38
CA PHE A 319 2.37 1.45 -17.94
C PHE A 319 2.01 0.09 -17.35
N LEU A 320 0.95 -0.55 -17.83
CA LEU A 320 0.53 -1.88 -17.38
C LEU A 320 1.67 -2.91 -17.46
N ASN A 321 2.46 -2.86 -18.52
CA ASN A 321 3.54 -3.80 -18.76
C ASN A 321 4.84 -3.46 -18.00
N THR A 322 5.00 -2.26 -17.42
CA THR A 322 6.28 -1.84 -16.84
C THR A 322 6.19 -1.65 -15.32
N LYS A 323 5.95 -0.44 -14.87
CA LYS A 323 5.93 -0.10 -13.43
C LYS A 323 4.58 0.42 -12.94
N GLY A 324 3.58 0.48 -13.82
CA GLY A 324 2.40 1.27 -13.61
C GLY A 324 2.69 2.76 -13.86
N GLY A 325 1.75 3.63 -13.54
CA GLY A 325 1.93 5.08 -13.66
C GLY A 325 0.64 5.85 -13.87
N ASN A 326 0.77 7.16 -14.00
CA ASN A 326 -0.32 8.11 -14.20
C ASN A 326 -0.26 8.72 -15.60
N LEU A 327 -1.34 8.56 -16.36
CA LEU A 327 -1.57 9.28 -17.59
C LEU A 327 -2.56 10.41 -17.32
N VAL A 328 -2.14 11.65 -17.53
CA VAL A 328 -2.99 12.84 -17.38
C VAL A 328 -3.46 13.29 -18.74
N ILE A 329 -4.77 13.43 -18.92
CA ILE A 329 -5.38 13.92 -20.18
C ILE A 329 -6.06 15.25 -19.92
N GLY A 330 -5.82 16.23 -20.80
CA GLY A 330 -6.28 17.62 -20.67
C GLY A 330 -5.18 18.56 -20.18
N VAL A 331 -3.91 18.12 -20.21
CA VAL A 331 -2.74 18.94 -19.85
C VAL A 331 -1.69 18.81 -20.97
N SER A 332 -1.08 19.93 -21.36
CA SER A 332 0.00 19.93 -22.37
C SER A 332 1.36 19.56 -21.76
N ASP A 333 2.33 19.27 -22.62
CA ASP A 333 3.72 18.99 -22.24
C ASP A 333 4.38 20.17 -21.48
N ASN A 334 3.85 21.38 -21.59
CA ASN A 334 4.28 22.58 -20.85
C ASN A 334 3.46 22.79 -19.57
N HIS A 335 2.74 21.80 -19.09
CA HIS A 335 1.87 21.84 -17.91
C HIS A 335 0.70 22.85 -17.99
N GLU A 336 0.36 23.32 -19.21
CA GLU A 336 -0.82 24.14 -19.39
C GLU A 336 -2.08 23.31 -19.31
N ILE A 337 -3.05 23.77 -18.52
CA ILE A 337 -4.34 23.11 -18.38
C ILE A 337 -5.19 23.40 -19.63
N ILE A 338 -5.29 22.39 -20.48
CA ILE A 338 -6.04 22.43 -21.75
C ILE A 338 -7.52 22.15 -21.49
N GLY A 339 -7.83 21.12 -20.71
CA GLY A 339 -9.18 20.65 -20.40
C GLY A 339 -9.73 19.64 -21.41
N LEU A 340 -10.65 18.78 -20.95
CA LEU A 340 -11.29 17.75 -21.74
C LEU A 340 -12.33 18.30 -22.74
N ASP A 341 -12.76 19.56 -22.58
CA ASP A 341 -13.65 20.25 -23.52
C ASP A 341 -13.06 20.33 -24.92
N LYS A 342 -11.72 20.34 -25.05
CA LYS A 342 -11.02 20.33 -26.35
C LYS A 342 -11.26 19.07 -27.16
N ASP A 343 -11.62 17.96 -26.52
CA ASP A 343 -12.00 16.74 -27.21
C ASP A 343 -13.37 16.79 -27.91
N LYS A 344 -14.14 17.90 -27.71
CA LYS A 344 -15.42 18.16 -28.37
C LYS A 344 -16.46 17.04 -28.19
N PHE A 345 -16.53 16.46 -26.99
CA PHE A 345 -17.65 15.65 -26.56
C PHE A 345 -18.80 16.54 -26.08
N LYS A 346 -20.03 16.05 -26.14
CA LYS A 346 -21.22 16.81 -25.69
C LYS A 346 -21.19 17.09 -24.19
N ASN A 347 -20.68 16.11 -23.43
CA ASN A 347 -20.53 16.17 -21.98
C ASN A 347 -19.46 15.19 -21.52
N ILE A 348 -19.16 15.23 -20.23
CA ILE A 348 -18.12 14.41 -19.59
C ILE A 348 -18.46 12.92 -19.60
N ASP A 349 -19.76 12.57 -19.54
CA ASP A 349 -20.20 11.16 -19.56
C ASP A 349 -19.94 10.52 -20.94
N GLU A 350 -20.10 11.30 -22.01
CA GLU A 350 -19.78 10.85 -23.38
C GLU A 350 -18.27 10.62 -23.52
N TRP A 351 -17.43 11.51 -22.94
CA TRP A 351 -16.00 11.35 -22.89
C TRP A 351 -15.59 10.05 -22.16
N GLN A 352 -16.15 9.84 -20.97
CA GLN A 352 -15.88 8.62 -20.17
C GLN A 352 -16.29 7.33 -20.89
N ARG A 353 -17.48 7.34 -21.51
CA ARG A 353 -17.98 6.20 -22.27
C ARG A 353 -17.05 5.90 -23.46
N PHE A 354 -16.69 6.91 -24.23
CA PHE A 354 -15.76 6.78 -25.35
C PHE A 354 -14.42 6.20 -24.90
N PHE A 355 -13.86 6.70 -23.81
CA PHE A 355 -12.60 6.21 -23.25
C PHE A 355 -12.73 4.71 -22.87
N LYS A 356 -13.75 4.36 -22.10
CA LYS A 356 -14.02 2.95 -21.71
C LYS A 356 -14.18 2.04 -22.92
N ASP A 357 -14.96 2.45 -23.92
CA ASP A 357 -15.17 1.69 -25.14
C ASP A 357 -13.87 1.45 -25.90
N LYS A 358 -13.02 2.47 -26.03
CA LYS A 358 -11.72 2.35 -26.71
C LYS A 358 -10.75 1.45 -25.94
N VAL A 359 -10.69 1.54 -24.62
CA VAL A 359 -9.88 0.65 -23.78
C VAL A 359 -10.33 -0.80 -23.95
N ASN A 360 -11.63 -1.08 -23.80
CA ASN A 360 -12.17 -2.44 -23.90
C ASN A 360 -12.05 -3.04 -25.31
N ALA A 361 -12.19 -2.21 -26.35
CA ALA A 361 -12.12 -2.69 -27.73
C ALA A 361 -10.69 -2.95 -28.22
N LYS A 362 -9.69 -2.24 -27.68
CA LYS A 362 -8.33 -2.21 -28.22
C LYS A 362 -7.28 -2.85 -27.33
N ILE A 363 -7.44 -2.79 -26.01
CA ILE A 363 -6.50 -3.42 -25.08
C ILE A 363 -7.03 -4.82 -24.76
N GLN A 364 -6.28 -5.82 -25.17
CA GLN A 364 -6.65 -7.22 -24.95
C GLN A 364 -6.50 -7.57 -23.46
N GLY A 365 -7.56 -8.13 -22.91
CA GLY A 365 -7.72 -8.45 -21.48
C GLY A 365 -8.65 -7.48 -20.77
N SER A 366 -9.39 -7.97 -19.77
CA SER A 366 -10.32 -7.14 -18.99
C SER A 366 -9.57 -6.42 -17.87
N TYR A 367 -8.84 -5.35 -18.20
CA TYR A 367 -8.01 -4.61 -17.24
C TYR A 367 -8.67 -3.36 -16.68
N LEU A 368 -9.77 -2.89 -17.29
CA LEU A 368 -10.52 -1.74 -16.78
C LEU A 368 -11.13 -2.10 -15.41
N GLU A 369 -11.11 -1.15 -14.49
CA GLU A 369 -11.57 -1.30 -13.09
C GLU A 369 -10.71 -2.22 -12.21
N THR A 370 -9.83 -3.05 -12.78
CA THR A 370 -8.90 -3.88 -12.01
C THR A 370 -7.48 -3.30 -11.98
N PHE A 371 -7.02 -2.78 -13.10
CA PHE A 371 -5.65 -2.25 -13.27
C PHE A 371 -5.60 -0.86 -13.89
N ILE A 372 -6.74 -0.37 -14.41
CA ILE A 372 -6.88 0.95 -15.03
C ILE A 372 -7.98 1.69 -14.30
N HIS A 373 -7.65 2.74 -13.57
CA HIS A 373 -8.56 3.49 -12.71
C HIS A 373 -8.69 4.95 -13.21
N PRO A 374 -9.63 5.23 -14.13
CA PRO A 374 -9.87 6.58 -14.60
C PRO A 374 -10.63 7.38 -13.55
N ARG A 375 -10.12 8.55 -13.18
CA ARG A 375 -10.80 9.54 -12.34
C ARG A 375 -10.80 10.91 -12.99
N LEU A 376 -11.85 11.65 -12.74
CA LEU A 376 -12.00 13.03 -13.21
C LEU A 376 -11.80 14.01 -12.08
N ILE A 377 -11.09 15.07 -12.38
CA ILE A 377 -10.84 16.16 -11.45
C ILE A 377 -11.17 17.50 -12.12
N LYS A 378 -11.36 18.52 -11.32
CA LYS A 378 -11.59 19.89 -11.83
C LYS A 378 -10.53 20.84 -11.31
N ILE A 379 -9.74 21.43 -12.23
CA ILE A 379 -8.70 22.40 -11.91
C ILE A 379 -8.92 23.64 -12.77
N LYS A 380 -8.92 24.83 -12.14
CA LYS A 380 -9.17 26.11 -12.80
C LYS A 380 -10.44 26.09 -13.69
N ASN A 381 -11.50 25.48 -13.19
CA ASN A 381 -12.78 25.26 -13.89
C ASN A 381 -12.71 24.42 -15.18
N LYS A 382 -11.63 23.65 -15.39
CA LYS A 382 -11.51 22.70 -16.50
C LYS A 382 -11.49 21.27 -15.97
N ASP A 383 -12.22 20.39 -16.65
CA ASP A 383 -12.20 18.97 -16.35
C ASP A 383 -10.93 18.34 -16.93
N ILE A 384 -10.27 17.50 -16.15
CA ILE A 384 -9.05 16.77 -16.49
C ILE A 384 -9.25 15.32 -16.10
N ALA A 385 -8.71 14.37 -16.87
CA ALA A 385 -8.73 12.97 -16.51
C ALA A 385 -7.34 12.52 -16.06
N ILE A 386 -7.29 11.82 -14.93
CA ILE A 386 -6.12 11.09 -14.46
C ILE A 386 -6.43 9.62 -14.58
N ILE A 387 -5.63 8.90 -15.36
CA ILE A 387 -5.76 7.46 -15.58
C ILE A 387 -4.63 6.79 -14.81
N GLU A 388 -4.95 6.25 -13.67
CA GLU A 388 -4.01 5.50 -12.84
C GLU A 388 -3.91 4.07 -13.37
N CYS A 389 -2.72 3.65 -13.79
CA CYS A 389 -2.44 2.33 -14.30
C CYS A 389 -1.57 1.57 -13.29
N GLN A 390 -2.05 0.42 -12.82
CA GLN A 390 -1.27 -0.48 -11.98
C GLN A 390 -0.45 -1.44 -12.84
N LYS A 391 0.79 -1.76 -12.42
CA LYS A 391 1.60 -2.80 -13.08
C LYS A 391 0.85 -4.13 -13.06
N LEU A 392 0.81 -4.82 -14.19
CA LEU A 392 0.28 -6.19 -14.25
C LEU A 392 1.19 -7.16 -13.49
N THR A 393 0.59 -8.20 -12.95
CA THR A 393 1.32 -9.36 -12.41
C THR A 393 2.16 -10.03 -13.51
N ASN A 394 3.26 -10.67 -13.12
CA ASN A 394 4.26 -11.16 -14.09
C ASN A 394 3.75 -12.26 -15.03
N ASP A 395 2.64 -12.90 -14.68
CA ASP A 395 1.93 -13.89 -15.52
C ASP A 395 1.06 -13.26 -16.63
N LYS A 396 0.88 -11.93 -16.62
CA LYS A 396 -0.01 -11.21 -17.53
C LYS A 396 0.78 -10.21 -18.40
N THR A 397 0.39 -10.09 -19.64
CA THR A 397 0.90 -9.09 -20.59
C THR A 397 -0.26 -8.38 -21.25
N ALA A 398 -0.24 -7.05 -21.24
CA ALA A 398 -1.20 -6.24 -22.00
C ALA A 398 -0.74 -6.06 -23.46
N TYR A 399 -1.69 -6.14 -24.36
CA TYR A 399 -1.47 -5.95 -25.79
C TYR A 399 -2.39 -4.84 -26.32
N LEU A 400 -1.90 -4.07 -27.26
CA LEU A 400 -2.68 -3.13 -28.08
C LEU A 400 -2.57 -3.56 -29.53
N ASP A 401 -3.67 -3.99 -30.13
CA ASP A 401 -3.70 -4.51 -31.52
C ASP A 401 -2.57 -5.56 -31.74
N ASP A 402 -2.47 -6.58 -30.87
CA ASP A 402 -1.47 -7.67 -30.86
C ASP A 402 0.00 -7.24 -30.64
N LYS A 403 0.25 -6.00 -30.26
CA LYS A 403 1.56 -5.44 -30.00
C LYS A 403 1.82 -5.22 -28.53
N VAL A 404 3.07 -5.46 -28.10
CA VAL A 404 3.53 -5.21 -26.73
C VAL A 404 4.28 -3.89 -26.68
N PHE A 405 3.92 -3.08 -25.69
CA PHE A 405 4.56 -1.80 -25.41
C PHE A 405 5.09 -1.77 -23.98
N ILE A 406 6.26 -1.15 -23.80
CA ILE A 406 6.88 -0.90 -22.50
C ILE A 406 7.28 0.57 -22.35
N ARG A 407 7.34 1.06 -21.11
CA ARG A 407 7.87 2.42 -20.85
C ARG A 407 9.39 2.37 -20.75
N GLN A 408 10.02 3.36 -21.38
CA GLN A 408 11.46 3.63 -21.27
C GLN A 408 11.64 5.12 -21.01
N THR A 409 12.10 5.50 -19.82
CA THR A 409 12.18 6.91 -19.39
C THR A 409 10.86 7.66 -19.65
N ALA A 410 10.84 8.68 -20.50
CA ALA A 410 9.66 9.46 -20.88
C ALA A 410 9.02 9.03 -22.20
N SER A 411 9.26 7.80 -22.66
CA SER A 411 8.72 7.30 -23.94
C SER A 411 8.14 5.90 -23.82
N THR A 412 7.31 5.53 -24.79
CA THR A 412 6.74 4.19 -24.90
C THR A 412 7.30 3.51 -26.14
N LYS A 413 8.00 2.38 -25.94
CA LYS A 413 8.62 1.57 -27.00
C LYS A 413 7.71 0.40 -27.37
N GLU A 414 7.50 0.18 -28.66
CA GLU A 414 6.94 -1.07 -29.20
C GLU A 414 8.06 -2.13 -29.21
N LEU A 415 7.78 -3.31 -28.70
CA LEU A 415 8.70 -4.45 -28.75
C LEU A 415 8.47 -5.26 -30.02
N THR A 416 9.55 -5.65 -30.70
CA THR A 416 9.49 -6.67 -31.75
C THR A 416 9.11 -8.04 -31.14
N THR A 417 8.71 -8.99 -31.98
CA THR A 417 8.37 -10.35 -31.50
C THR A 417 9.52 -10.97 -30.70
N LYS A 418 10.76 -10.81 -31.16
CA LYS A 418 11.96 -11.32 -30.47
C LYS A 418 12.15 -10.64 -29.11
N GLU A 419 12.10 -9.32 -29.08
CA GLU A 419 12.22 -8.54 -27.83
C GLU A 419 11.09 -8.87 -26.85
N THR A 420 9.88 -9.11 -27.33
CA THR A 420 8.74 -9.50 -26.49
C THR A 420 9.00 -10.83 -25.78
N VAL A 421 9.50 -11.84 -26.51
CA VAL A 421 9.82 -13.14 -25.91
C VAL A 421 10.94 -13.02 -24.88
N GLU A 422 11.99 -12.27 -25.19
CA GLU A 422 13.10 -12.03 -24.27
C GLU A 422 12.64 -11.25 -23.03
N TRP A 423 11.80 -10.24 -23.21
CA TRP A 423 11.28 -9.42 -22.13
C TRP A 423 10.34 -10.22 -21.20
N ILE A 424 9.45 -11.07 -21.75
CA ILE A 424 8.59 -11.95 -20.94
C ILE A 424 9.43 -12.93 -20.10
N LYS A 425 10.49 -13.51 -20.66
CA LYS A 425 11.38 -14.45 -19.97
C LYS A 425 12.20 -13.78 -18.86
N ASN A 426 12.59 -12.53 -19.05
CA ASN A 426 13.50 -11.80 -18.15
C ASN A 426 12.77 -10.77 -17.28
N ARG A 427 11.44 -10.84 -17.17
CA ARG A 427 10.71 -9.95 -16.27
C ARG A 427 11.24 -10.14 -14.85
N PRO A 428 11.64 -9.05 -14.18
CA PRO A 428 11.97 -9.13 -12.76
C PRO A 428 10.71 -9.56 -11.99
N ILE A 429 10.87 -10.66 -11.25
CA ILE A 429 9.86 -11.23 -10.35
C ILE A 429 9.53 -10.23 -9.25
#